data_07c3c55aefd955457429ece8524ec2ff
#
_entry.id   07c3c55aefd955457429ece8524ec2ff
#
_cell.length_a   1.000
_cell.length_b   1.000
_cell.length_c   1.000
_cell.angle_alpha   90.00
_cell.angle_beta   90.00
_cell.angle_gamma   90.00
#
_symmetry.space_group_name_H-M   'P 1'
#
loop_
_entity.id
_entity.type
_entity.pdbx_description
1 polymer ?
#
loop_
_entity_poly.entity_id
_entity_poly.type
_entity_poly.pdbx_seq_one_letter_code
_entity_poly.pdbx_strand_id
1 'polypeptide(L)'
;MRNVCITGASGYIGNKIVLYLSQKDEIENIVGLDINPPKESISKFRFYKRDVRDNIDDILKDNSIDTMIHTAYILPPIHNKELMEDINVGGTRNVLRACVCAKVEQVLYTSSSTAYGFHPDNDNPLTEDSPLRGNADFTYSKNKREIEMAIPEWIKNSSGVRLTILRPCFVVGPGFDNPLSRYLGKKIVFLPFHTEPMQFVHEDDLVRIIYLALRDKKDGVFNVGGDGTIPFSEMVKKLGGILIPLPDKLLSFFNAIAWSLRLWFLSEFPNPALNMIRYPWVIDSDKLKRQLGFNYKYTTCEAFDDYADFVRRRKGKRESPIRQNQGVSFYLDS
;
A
#
# COMPACT_ATOMS: atom_id res chain seq x y z
N MET A 1 -5.22 16.10 -16.60
CA MET A 1 -4.95 16.04 -15.14
C MET A 1 -4.62 17.44 -14.66
N ARG A 2 -5.62 18.15 -14.14
CA ARG A 2 -5.47 19.49 -13.55
C ARG A 2 -6.02 19.55 -12.14
N ASN A 3 -7.20 18.95 -11.93
CA ASN A 3 -7.90 18.92 -10.66
C ASN A 3 -7.90 17.48 -10.13
N VAL A 4 -7.05 17.21 -9.17
CA VAL A 4 -6.80 15.85 -8.66
C VAL A 4 -7.46 15.67 -7.30
N CYS A 5 -8.22 14.60 -7.13
CA CYS A 5 -8.68 14.15 -5.81
C CYS A 5 -7.88 12.94 -5.35
N ILE A 6 -7.45 12.95 -4.09
CA ILE A 6 -6.67 11.87 -3.47
C ILE A 6 -7.41 11.42 -2.22
N THR A 7 -7.85 10.16 -2.17
CA THR A 7 -8.34 9.56 -0.93
C THR A 7 -7.19 8.96 -0.14
N GLY A 8 -7.26 8.99 1.20
CA GLY A 8 -6.12 8.61 2.03
C GLY A 8 -4.98 9.64 1.97
N ALA A 9 -5.31 10.90 1.73
CA ALA A 9 -4.36 11.98 1.46
C ALA A 9 -3.41 12.29 2.62
N SER A 10 -3.78 11.97 3.85
CA SER A 10 -2.94 12.12 5.05
C SER A 10 -2.13 10.87 5.40
N GLY A 11 -2.39 9.76 4.68
CA GLY A 11 -1.66 8.50 4.83
C GLY A 11 -0.24 8.56 4.25
N TYR A 12 0.52 7.48 4.45
CA TYR A 12 1.92 7.40 4.03
C TYR A 12 2.13 7.75 2.56
N ILE A 13 1.50 7.03 1.64
CA ILE A 13 1.66 7.25 0.20
C ILE A 13 0.84 8.45 -0.28
N GLY A 14 -0.40 8.62 0.24
CA GLY A 14 -1.26 9.75 -0.13
C GLY A 14 -0.60 11.09 0.11
N ASN A 15 0.02 11.30 1.28
CA ASN A 15 0.72 12.54 1.59
C ASN A 15 1.92 12.79 0.67
N LYS A 16 2.67 11.74 0.33
CA LYS A 16 3.78 11.87 -0.64
C LYS A 16 3.29 12.24 -2.04
N ILE A 17 2.16 11.69 -2.47
CA ILE A 17 1.52 12.06 -3.74
C ILE A 17 1.11 13.54 -3.71
N VAL A 18 0.47 14.01 -2.63
CA VAL A 18 0.08 15.42 -2.46
C VAL A 18 1.30 16.32 -2.59
N LEU A 19 2.38 16.04 -1.84
CA LEU A 19 3.63 16.81 -1.87
C LEU A 19 4.26 16.82 -3.27
N TYR A 20 4.29 15.68 -3.95
CA TYR A 20 4.86 15.58 -5.29
C TYR A 20 4.04 16.34 -6.34
N LEU A 21 2.72 16.20 -6.31
CA LEU A 21 1.83 16.86 -7.26
C LEU A 21 1.75 18.37 -7.03
N SER A 22 1.87 18.86 -5.79
CA SER A 22 1.86 20.29 -5.50
C SER A 22 3.02 21.06 -6.16
N GLN A 23 4.09 20.35 -6.55
CA GLN A 23 5.26 20.90 -7.23
C GLN A 23 5.13 20.89 -8.77
N LYS A 24 3.99 20.39 -9.31
CA LYS A 24 3.76 20.31 -10.76
C LYS A 24 2.96 21.51 -11.23
N ASP A 25 3.47 22.21 -12.26
CA ASP A 25 2.82 23.45 -12.75
C ASP A 25 1.47 23.15 -13.41
N GLU A 26 1.33 22.01 -14.06
CA GLU A 26 0.09 21.59 -14.72
C GLU A 26 -1.02 21.19 -13.75
N ILE A 27 -0.72 21.00 -12.45
CA ILE A 27 -1.71 20.74 -11.41
C ILE A 27 -2.21 22.06 -10.84
N GLU A 28 -3.51 22.33 -11.01
CA GLU A 28 -4.15 23.57 -10.56
C GLU A 28 -4.73 23.43 -9.14
N ASN A 29 -5.35 22.27 -8.85
CA ASN A 29 -6.02 22.02 -7.58
C ASN A 29 -5.82 20.56 -7.13
N ILE A 30 -5.54 20.38 -5.84
CA ILE A 30 -5.43 19.08 -5.20
C ILE A 30 -6.44 19.02 -4.06
N VAL A 31 -7.37 18.08 -4.14
CA VAL A 31 -8.35 17.79 -3.09
C VAL A 31 -7.92 16.52 -2.35
N GLY A 32 -7.80 16.61 -1.04
CA GLY A 32 -7.51 15.45 -0.19
C GLY A 32 -8.72 15.04 0.63
N LEU A 33 -9.06 13.75 0.59
CA LEU A 33 -10.09 13.14 1.43
C LEU A 33 -9.43 12.18 2.40
N ASP A 34 -9.63 12.40 3.70
CA ASP A 34 -9.12 11.52 4.75
C ASP A 34 -9.90 11.73 6.05
N ILE A 35 -9.88 10.78 6.96
CA ILE A 35 -10.45 10.92 8.30
C ILE A 35 -9.54 11.72 9.24
N ASN A 36 -8.24 11.75 8.93
CA ASN A 36 -7.24 12.51 9.68
C ASN A 36 -6.80 13.75 8.90
N PRO A 37 -6.57 14.89 9.57
CA PRO A 37 -6.07 16.09 8.92
C PRO A 37 -4.62 15.91 8.44
N PRO A 38 -4.18 16.68 7.42
CA PRO A 38 -2.79 16.72 7.01
C PRO A 38 -1.92 17.31 8.13
N LYS A 39 -0.64 16.93 8.15
CA LYS A 39 0.32 17.38 9.17
C LYS A 39 0.82 18.81 8.93
N GLU A 40 0.78 19.26 7.69
CA GLU A 40 1.32 20.54 7.24
C GLU A 40 0.40 21.18 6.19
N SER A 41 0.52 22.49 6.04
CA SER A 41 -0.16 23.22 4.98
C SER A 41 0.65 23.10 3.69
N ILE A 42 -0.02 22.71 2.60
CA ILE A 42 0.60 22.50 1.30
C ILE A 42 -0.11 23.42 0.28
N SER A 43 0.67 24.05 -0.61
CA SER A 43 0.12 24.89 -1.67
C SER A 43 -0.76 24.06 -2.62
N LYS A 44 -1.80 24.70 -3.19
CA LYS A 44 -2.78 24.05 -4.10
C LYS A 44 -3.58 22.92 -3.46
N PHE A 45 -3.43 22.65 -2.15
CA PHE A 45 -4.08 21.54 -1.46
C PHE A 45 -5.24 22.00 -0.60
N ARG A 46 -6.41 21.40 -0.83
CA ARG A 46 -7.62 21.59 -0.05
C ARG A 46 -8.03 20.28 0.61
N PHE A 47 -8.13 20.28 1.91
CA PHE A 47 -8.48 19.08 2.70
C PHE A 47 -9.96 19.07 3.06
N TYR A 48 -10.60 17.90 2.91
CA TYR A 48 -11.92 17.60 3.42
C TYR A 48 -11.85 16.37 4.33
N LYS A 49 -12.29 16.53 5.57
CA LYS A 49 -12.42 15.39 6.49
C LYS A 49 -13.61 14.55 6.06
N ARG A 50 -13.33 13.38 5.46
CA ARG A 50 -14.35 12.45 4.96
C ARG A 50 -13.85 11.02 5.08
N ASP A 51 -14.76 10.12 5.52
CA ASP A 51 -14.57 8.68 5.34
C ASP A 51 -14.86 8.33 3.87
N VAL A 52 -14.18 7.34 3.32
CA VAL A 52 -14.42 6.88 1.93
C VAL A 52 -15.80 6.28 1.72
N ARG A 53 -16.53 5.97 2.80
CA ARG A 53 -17.93 5.50 2.78
C ARG A 53 -18.94 6.65 2.74
N ASP A 54 -18.53 7.87 3.04
CA ASP A 54 -19.39 9.05 2.99
C ASP A 54 -19.74 9.43 1.55
N ASN A 55 -20.81 10.23 1.39
CA ASN A 55 -21.07 10.86 0.11
C ASN A 55 -20.00 11.92 -0.19
N ILE A 56 -19.34 11.78 -1.34
CA ILE A 56 -18.28 12.67 -1.82
C ILE A 56 -18.62 13.30 -3.18
N ASP A 57 -19.82 13.05 -3.71
CA ASP A 57 -20.22 13.46 -5.07
C ASP A 57 -20.12 14.97 -5.26
N ASP A 58 -20.59 15.75 -4.26
CA ASP A 58 -20.58 17.21 -4.32
C ASP A 58 -19.14 17.73 -4.28
N ILE A 59 -18.29 17.14 -3.45
CA ILE A 59 -16.87 17.54 -3.38
C ILE A 59 -16.20 17.36 -4.74
N LEU A 60 -16.45 16.24 -5.42
CA LEU A 60 -15.85 16.00 -6.74
C LEU A 60 -16.36 16.98 -7.79
N LYS A 61 -17.67 17.28 -7.78
CA LYS A 61 -18.29 18.23 -8.73
C LYS A 61 -17.87 19.67 -8.48
N ASP A 62 -17.95 20.13 -7.23
CA ASP A 62 -17.65 21.53 -6.85
C ASP A 62 -16.19 21.90 -7.10
N ASN A 63 -15.28 20.91 -7.03
CA ASN A 63 -13.87 21.09 -7.34
C ASN A 63 -13.51 20.70 -8.78
N SER A 64 -14.50 20.37 -9.63
CA SER A 64 -14.30 19.98 -11.04
C SER A 64 -13.23 18.91 -11.21
N ILE A 65 -13.26 17.87 -10.37
CA ILE A 65 -12.23 16.82 -10.33
C ILE A 65 -12.21 16.04 -11.66
N ASP A 66 -11.07 16.05 -12.33
CA ASP A 66 -10.83 15.29 -13.56
C ASP A 66 -10.10 13.98 -13.31
N THR A 67 -9.39 13.87 -12.18
CA THR A 67 -8.54 12.72 -11.85
C THR A 67 -8.71 12.30 -10.39
N MET A 68 -8.96 11.01 -10.16
CA MET A 68 -9.02 10.39 -8.84
C MET A 68 -7.81 9.48 -8.60
N ILE A 69 -7.14 9.64 -7.47
CA ILE A 69 -6.13 8.72 -6.97
C ILE A 69 -6.66 8.09 -5.67
N HIS A 70 -7.02 6.83 -5.74
CA HIS A 70 -7.58 6.11 -4.60
C HIS A 70 -6.51 5.32 -3.86
N THR A 71 -6.06 5.87 -2.72
CA THR A 71 -5.06 5.23 -1.84
C THR A 71 -5.58 4.93 -0.44
N ALA A 72 -6.80 5.37 -0.11
CA ALA A 72 -7.41 5.07 1.19
C ALA A 72 -7.61 3.56 1.36
N TYR A 73 -7.00 3.00 2.39
CA TYR A 73 -7.07 1.58 2.69
C TYR A 73 -6.59 1.29 4.11
N ILE A 74 -7.28 0.42 4.85
CA ILE A 74 -6.77 -0.12 6.12
C ILE A 74 -5.81 -1.25 5.81
N LEU A 75 -4.50 -0.99 6.01
CA LEU A 75 -3.44 -1.95 5.76
C LEU A 75 -3.18 -2.88 6.95
N PRO A 76 -3.02 -2.38 8.19
CA PRO A 76 -2.78 -3.25 9.33
C PRO A 76 -3.98 -4.18 9.58
N PRO A 77 -3.76 -5.47 9.82
CA PRO A 77 -4.83 -6.37 10.20
C PRO A 77 -5.53 -5.88 11.47
N ILE A 78 -6.86 -5.80 11.45
CA ILE A 78 -7.69 -5.53 12.61
C ILE A 78 -8.54 -6.77 12.94
N HIS A 79 -8.93 -6.92 14.22
CA HIS A 79 -9.75 -8.06 14.64
C HIS A 79 -11.17 -8.00 14.08
N ASN A 80 -11.71 -6.79 13.88
CA ASN A 80 -13.02 -6.59 13.25
C ASN A 80 -12.87 -6.66 11.72
N LYS A 81 -12.99 -7.88 11.19
CA LYS A 81 -12.83 -8.16 9.75
C LYS A 81 -13.95 -7.54 8.90
N GLU A 82 -15.16 -7.49 9.44
CA GLU A 82 -16.33 -6.92 8.75
C GLU A 82 -16.16 -5.42 8.55
N LEU A 83 -15.72 -4.71 9.59
CA LEU A 83 -15.40 -3.29 9.50
C LEU A 83 -14.27 -3.02 8.49
N MET A 84 -13.24 -3.87 8.50
CA MET A 84 -12.14 -3.76 7.53
C MET A 84 -12.62 -3.94 6.09
N GLU A 85 -13.52 -4.90 5.86
CA GLU A 85 -14.13 -5.16 4.55
C GLU A 85 -15.05 -4.01 4.12
N ASP A 86 -15.90 -3.51 5.01
CA ASP A 86 -16.79 -2.39 4.74
C ASP A 86 -16.02 -1.12 4.33
N ILE A 87 -14.95 -0.79 5.05
CA ILE A 87 -14.11 0.37 4.71
C ILE A 87 -13.36 0.13 3.41
N ASN A 88 -12.70 -1.03 3.24
CA ASN A 88 -11.83 -1.29 2.12
C ASN A 88 -12.63 -1.57 0.83
N VAL A 89 -13.57 -2.51 0.87
CA VAL A 89 -14.36 -2.91 -0.32
C VAL A 89 -15.53 -1.95 -0.53
N GLY A 90 -16.31 -1.69 0.51
CA GLY A 90 -17.44 -0.76 0.47
C GLY A 90 -17.00 0.66 0.13
N GLY A 91 -15.95 1.16 0.80
CA GLY A 91 -15.36 2.47 0.53
C GLY A 91 -14.83 2.61 -0.90
N THR A 92 -14.08 1.61 -1.41
CA THR A 92 -13.61 1.62 -2.81
C THR A 92 -14.78 1.66 -3.79
N ARG A 93 -15.81 0.84 -3.57
CA ARG A 93 -17.03 0.85 -4.39
C ARG A 93 -17.69 2.23 -4.39
N ASN A 94 -17.82 2.87 -3.23
CA ASN A 94 -18.41 4.20 -3.12
C ASN A 94 -17.58 5.27 -3.87
N VAL A 95 -16.25 5.24 -3.74
CA VAL A 95 -15.36 6.17 -4.45
C VAL A 95 -15.51 6.01 -5.97
N LEU A 96 -15.52 4.77 -6.49
CA LEU A 96 -15.69 4.52 -7.92
C LEU A 96 -17.06 4.98 -8.42
N ARG A 97 -18.14 4.71 -7.65
CA ARG A 97 -19.48 5.22 -7.93
C ARG A 97 -19.49 6.77 -8.04
N ALA A 98 -18.88 7.44 -7.07
CA ALA A 98 -18.80 8.89 -7.06
C ALA A 98 -18.02 9.43 -8.27
N CYS A 99 -16.93 8.78 -8.67
CA CYS A 99 -16.19 9.14 -9.88
C CYS A 99 -17.05 9.03 -11.14
N VAL A 100 -17.86 7.98 -11.27
CA VAL A 100 -18.79 7.83 -12.39
C VAL A 100 -19.85 8.94 -12.38
N CYS A 101 -20.47 9.21 -11.21
CA CYS A 101 -21.48 10.26 -11.05
C CYS A 101 -20.94 11.67 -11.32
N ALA A 102 -19.70 11.94 -10.97
CA ALA A 102 -19.03 13.20 -11.19
C ALA A 102 -18.35 13.32 -12.57
N LYS A 103 -18.40 12.27 -13.39
CA LYS A 103 -17.75 12.18 -14.71
C LYS A 103 -16.25 12.42 -14.66
N VAL A 104 -15.58 11.87 -13.65
CA VAL A 104 -14.12 11.88 -13.53
C VAL A 104 -13.52 11.13 -14.73
N GLU A 105 -12.54 11.74 -15.41
CA GLU A 105 -11.96 11.18 -16.64
C GLU A 105 -10.97 10.03 -16.40
N GLN A 106 -10.25 10.11 -15.27
CA GLN A 106 -9.20 9.15 -14.92
C GLN A 106 -9.32 8.72 -13.47
N VAL A 107 -9.21 7.42 -13.24
CA VAL A 107 -9.12 6.83 -11.89
C VAL A 107 -7.87 5.97 -11.81
N LEU A 108 -7.03 6.22 -10.81
CA LEU A 108 -5.93 5.34 -10.44
C LEU A 108 -6.24 4.70 -9.09
N TYR A 109 -6.29 3.38 -9.08
CA TYR A 109 -6.45 2.58 -7.87
C TYR A 109 -5.14 1.94 -7.47
N THR A 110 -4.70 2.19 -6.24
CA THR A 110 -3.55 1.49 -5.64
C THR A 110 -3.99 0.15 -5.06
N SER A 111 -3.87 -0.90 -5.84
CA SER A 111 -4.05 -2.27 -5.39
C SER A 111 -2.80 -2.77 -4.63
N SER A 112 -2.46 -4.02 -4.76
CA SER A 112 -1.26 -4.63 -4.19
C SER A 112 -0.99 -5.97 -4.88
N SER A 113 0.27 -6.38 -4.98
CA SER A 113 0.65 -7.74 -5.38
C SER A 113 0.08 -8.83 -4.45
N THR A 114 -0.36 -8.45 -3.24
CA THR A 114 -1.07 -9.38 -2.34
C THR A 114 -2.41 -9.87 -2.89
N ALA A 115 -2.96 -9.22 -3.92
CA ALA A 115 -4.16 -9.70 -4.61
C ALA A 115 -3.92 -11.06 -5.31
N TYR A 116 -2.69 -11.38 -5.69
CA TYR A 116 -2.32 -12.71 -6.20
C TYR A 116 -2.43 -13.79 -5.11
N GLY A 117 -2.21 -13.42 -3.84
CA GLY A 117 -2.14 -14.33 -2.71
C GLY A 117 -0.76 -14.96 -2.53
N PHE A 118 -0.55 -15.52 -1.35
CA PHE A 118 0.69 -16.21 -0.97
C PHE A 118 0.44 -17.72 -1.03
N HIS A 119 0.88 -18.36 -2.11
CA HIS A 119 0.64 -19.78 -2.35
C HIS A 119 1.93 -20.51 -2.75
N PRO A 120 2.12 -21.77 -2.31
CA PRO A 120 3.35 -22.52 -2.58
C PRO A 120 3.57 -22.83 -4.06
N ASP A 121 2.50 -22.76 -4.85
CA ASP A 121 2.45 -23.02 -6.29
C ASP A 121 2.30 -21.74 -7.12
N ASN A 122 2.66 -20.58 -6.57
CA ASN A 122 2.74 -19.36 -7.35
C ASN A 122 3.85 -19.43 -8.39
N ASP A 123 3.57 -18.88 -9.58
CA ASP A 123 4.63 -18.56 -10.52
C ASP A 123 5.64 -17.61 -9.88
N ASN A 124 6.90 -17.69 -10.30
CA ASN A 124 7.95 -16.81 -9.81
C ASN A 124 8.86 -16.38 -10.99
N PRO A 125 8.71 -15.11 -11.48
CA PRO A 125 7.85 -14.04 -10.96
C PRO A 125 6.38 -14.14 -11.41
N LEU A 126 5.48 -13.49 -10.65
CA LEU A 126 4.08 -13.27 -11.00
C LEU A 126 3.96 -12.12 -12.02
N THR A 127 3.15 -12.30 -13.05
CA THR A 127 2.85 -11.28 -14.07
C THR A 127 1.43 -10.73 -13.88
N GLU A 128 1.06 -9.71 -14.64
CA GLU A 128 -0.32 -9.18 -14.62
C GLU A 128 -1.35 -10.19 -15.09
N ASP A 129 -0.95 -11.21 -15.87
CA ASP A 129 -1.80 -12.30 -16.36
C ASP A 129 -1.93 -13.45 -15.34
N SER A 130 -1.11 -13.47 -14.30
CA SER A 130 -1.21 -14.46 -13.22
C SER A 130 -2.54 -14.32 -12.48
N PRO A 131 -3.19 -15.43 -12.07
CA PRO A 131 -4.53 -15.40 -11.49
C PRO A 131 -4.56 -14.70 -10.13
N LEU A 132 -5.57 -13.86 -9.91
CA LEU A 132 -5.84 -13.26 -8.61
C LEU A 132 -6.51 -14.29 -7.70
N ARG A 133 -5.74 -14.94 -6.84
CA ARG A 133 -6.24 -15.96 -5.91
C ARG A 133 -6.56 -15.39 -4.54
N GLY A 134 -5.77 -14.41 -4.08
CA GLY A 134 -5.85 -13.88 -2.72
C GLY A 134 -5.65 -14.98 -1.67
N ASN A 135 -5.80 -14.63 -0.40
CA ASN A 135 -5.84 -15.58 0.71
C ASN A 135 -7.16 -15.37 1.48
N ALA A 136 -8.08 -16.33 1.46
CA ALA A 136 -9.39 -16.20 2.07
C ALA A 136 -9.35 -15.97 3.59
N ASP A 137 -8.32 -16.46 4.26
CA ASP A 137 -8.06 -16.35 5.69
C ASP A 137 -7.25 -15.10 6.08
N PHE A 138 -6.76 -14.32 5.11
CA PHE A 138 -6.06 -13.07 5.32
C PHE A 138 -6.83 -11.90 4.68
N THR A 139 -7.60 -11.17 5.50
CA THR A 139 -8.56 -10.14 5.08
C THR A 139 -7.95 -9.11 4.11
N TYR A 140 -6.71 -8.67 4.34
CA TYR A 140 -6.03 -7.72 3.45
C TYR A 140 -5.91 -8.26 2.02
N SER A 141 -5.37 -9.46 1.86
CA SER A 141 -5.19 -10.12 0.56
C SER A 141 -6.54 -10.45 -0.09
N LYS A 142 -7.49 -10.99 0.70
CA LYS A 142 -8.87 -11.24 0.28
C LYS A 142 -9.50 -10.00 -0.33
N ASN A 143 -9.50 -8.89 0.42
CA ASN A 143 -10.15 -7.64 0.00
C ASN A 143 -9.50 -7.04 -1.25
N LYS A 144 -8.16 -7.09 -1.39
CA LYS A 144 -7.48 -6.60 -2.61
C LYS A 144 -7.91 -7.38 -3.85
N ARG A 145 -8.00 -8.72 -3.74
CA ARG A 145 -8.54 -9.57 -4.81
C ARG A 145 -9.99 -9.24 -5.14
N GLU A 146 -10.86 -9.17 -4.12
CA GLU A 146 -12.29 -8.93 -4.30
C GLU A 146 -12.57 -7.59 -4.97
N ILE A 147 -11.86 -6.54 -4.57
CA ILE A 147 -11.97 -5.21 -5.19
C ILE A 147 -11.61 -5.30 -6.68
N GLU A 148 -10.44 -5.84 -7.02
CA GLU A 148 -10.02 -5.88 -8.43
C GLU A 148 -10.97 -6.72 -9.31
N MET A 149 -11.49 -7.83 -8.79
CA MET A 149 -12.46 -8.64 -9.51
C MET A 149 -13.82 -7.95 -9.69
N ALA A 150 -14.20 -7.07 -8.77
CA ALA A 150 -15.47 -6.36 -8.81
C ALA A 150 -15.43 -5.04 -9.60
N ILE A 151 -14.26 -4.43 -9.77
CA ILE A 151 -14.10 -3.14 -10.46
C ILE A 151 -14.77 -3.12 -11.86
N PRO A 152 -14.60 -4.12 -12.75
CA PRO A 152 -15.23 -4.10 -14.06
C PRO A 152 -16.75 -3.97 -14.01
N GLU A 153 -17.40 -4.61 -13.03
CA GLU A 153 -18.86 -4.50 -12.86
C GLU A 153 -19.24 -3.12 -12.28
N TRP A 154 -18.45 -2.59 -11.34
CA TRP A 154 -18.73 -1.29 -10.73
C TRP A 154 -18.65 -0.12 -11.69
N ILE A 155 -17.81 -0.21 -12.72
CA ILE A 155 -17.64 0.84 -13.73
C ILE A 155 -18.30 0.51 -15.08
N LYS A 156 -19.01 -0.59 -15.19
CA LYS A 156 -19.61 -1.10 -16.44
C LYS A 156 -20.42 -0.09 -17.24
N ASN A 157 -21.11 0.81 -16.54
CA ASN A 157 -21.96 1.85 -17.16
C ASN A 157 -21.22 3.19 -17.33
N SER A 158 -19.91 3.24 -17.06
CA SER A 158 -19.10 4.44 -17.22
C SER A 158 -18.41 4.44 -18.57
N SER A 159 -19.05 5.02 -19.59
CA SER A 159 -18.36 5.26 -20.86
C SER A 159 -17.33 6.38 -20.69
N GLY A 160 -16.06 6.06 -20.90
CA GLY A 160 -14.98 7.05 -20.98
C GLY A 160 -14.11 7.24 -19.74
N VAL A 161 -14.37 6.55 -18.62
CA VAL A 161 -13.44 6.55 -17.47
C VAL A 161 -12.22 5.68 -17.80
N ARG A 162 -11.06 6.29 -17.74
CA ARG A 162 -9.78 5.57 -17.85
C ARG A 162 -9.37 5.03 -16.49
N LEU A 163 -9.09 3.73 -16.40
CA LEU A 163 -8.75 3.08 -15.15
C LEU A 163 -7.33 2.52 -15.16
N THR A 164 -6.50 3.03 -14.25
CA THR A 164 -5.18 2.47 -13.97
C THR A 164 -5.20 1.73 -12.64
N ILE A 165 -4.80 0.47 -12.63
CA ILE A 165 -4.62 -0.32 -11.41
C ILE A 165 -3.13 -0.59 -11.22
N LEU A 166 -2.58 -0.16 -10.11
CA LEU A 166 -1.20 -0.49 -9.74
C LEU A 166 -1.19 -1.58 -8.68
N ARG A 167 -0.40 -2.62 -8.90
CA ARG A 167 -0.14 -3.71 -7.94
C ARG A 167 1.28 -3.61 -7.39
N PRO A 168 1.55 -2.67 -6.46
CA PRO A 168 2.88 -2.60 -5.87
C PRO A 168 3.17 -3.82 -4.99
N CYS A 169 4.45 -4.25 -4.99
CA CYS A 169 5.01 -5.05 -3.92
C CYS A 169 5.11 -4.20 -2.63
N PHE A 170 5.90 -4.60 -1.63
CA PHE A 170 6.09 -3.73 -0.46
C PHE A 170 6.72 -2.40 -0.85
N VAL A 171 6.09 -1.31 -0.40
CA VAL A 171 6.64 0.04 -0.57
C VAL A 171 7.54 0.35 0.62
N VAL A 172 8.77 0.74 0.36
CA VAL A 172 9.78 1.05 1.37
C VAL A 172 10.45 2.39 1.09
N GLY A 173 10.96 3.00 2.13
CA GLY A 173 11.68 4.28 2.13
C GLY A 173 11.66 4.89 3.53
N PRO A 174 12.15 6.11 3.73
CA PRO A 174 12.17 6.78 5.03
C PRO A 174 10.83 6.84 5.77
N GLY A 175 9.71 6.82 5.02
CA GLY A 175 8.35 6.81 5.58
C GLY A 175 7.81 5.43 5.93
N PHE A 176 8.55 4.35 5.72
CA PHE A 176 8.12 2.99 5.94
C PHE A 176 7.89 2.67 7.43
N ASP A 177 6.64 2.77 7.87
CA ASP A 177 6.19 2.45 9.22
C ASP A 177 4.91 1.60 9.16
N ASN A 178 5.08 0.30 9.21
CA ASN A 178 4.00 -0.68 9.21
C ASN A 178 4.37 -1.87 10.11
N PRO A 179 3.49 -2.86 10.31
CA PRO A 179 3.80 -4.01 11.14
C PRO A 179 5.09 -4.75 10.76
N LEU A 180 5.41 -4.87 9.46
CA LEU A 180 6.64 -5.53 9.02
C LEU A 180 7.89 -4.74 9.44
N SER A 181 7.89 -3.41 9.24
CA SER A 181 9.02 -2.55 9.62
C SER A 181 9.28 -2.59 11.12
N ARG A 182 8.21 -2.57 11.92
CA ARG A 182 8.30 -2.67 13.39
C ARG A 182 8.79 -4.03 13.84
N TYR A 183 8.37 -5.11 13.16
CA TYR A 183 8.85 -6.45 13.44
C TYR A 183 10.34 -6.61 13.12
N LEU A 184 10.77 -6.22 11.92
CA LEU A 184 12.16 -6.27 11.49
C LEU A 184 13.08 -5.35 12.31
N GLY A 185 12.55 -4.25 12.86
CA GLY A 185 13.29 -3.30 13.70
C GLY A 185 13.56 -3.77 15.13
N LYS A 186 13.05 -4.94 15.55
CA LYS A 186 13.31 -5.55 16.87
C LYS A 186 14.76 -6.00 16.98
N LYS A 187 15.29 -5.99 18.21
CA LYS A 187 16.66 -6.46 18.48
C LYS A 187 16.83 -7.95 18.19
N ILE A 188 15.79 -8.75 18.43
CA ILE A 188 15.73 -10.17 18.12
C ILE A 188 14.50 -10.40 17.25
N VAL A 189 14.70 -11.05 16.10
CA VAL A 189 13.67 -11.37 15.10
C VAL A 189 13.61 -12.89 14.95
N PHE A 190 12.43 -13.45 15.13
CA PHE A 190 12.19 -14.89 14.96
C PHE A 190 11.56 -15.15 13.59
N LEU A 191 12.17 -16.01 12.78
CA LEU A 191 11.65 -16.37 11.45
C LEU A 191 11.69 -17.89 11.26
N PRO A 192 10.92 -18.44 10.32
CA PRO A 192 11.06 -19.85 9.94
C PRO A 192 12.46 -20.16 9.42
N PHE A 193 12.88 -21.42 9.46
CA PHE A 193 14.15 -21.87 8.87
C PHE A 193 14.26 -21.57 7.39
N HIS A 194 13.15 -21.64 6.66
CA HIS A 194 13.05 -21.27 5.27
C HIS A 194 12.17 -20.04 5.12
N THR A 195 12.65 -19.06 4.38
CA THR A 195 11.90 -17.82 4.03
C THR A 195 12.16 -17.45 2.59
N GLU A 196 11.12 -17.07 1.89
CA GLU A 196 11.25 -16.48 0.55
C GLU A 196 11.82 -15.06 0.63
N PRO A 197 12.64 -14.65 -0.33
CA PRO A 197 13.16 -13.27 -0.36
C PRO A 197 12.03 -12.28 -0.65
N MET A 198 12.20 -11.06 -0.17
CA MET A 198 11.26 -9.95 -0.35
C MET A 198 11.64 -9.08 -1.54
N GLN A 199 10.63 -8.51 -2.18
CA GLN A 199 10.77 -7.47 -3.19
C GLN A 199 10.19 -6.16 -2.68
N PHE A 200 10.89 -5.06 -2.94
CA PHE A 200 10.47 -3.72 -2.55
C PHE A 200 10.47 -2.76 -3.73
N VAL A 201 9.57 -1.79 -3.67
CA VAL A 201 9.65 -0.58 -4.50
C VAL A 201 9.88 0.63 -3.60
N HIS A 202 10.74 1.54 -4.02
CA HIS A 202 10.97 2.77 -3.26
C HIS A 202 9.74 3.70 -3.32
N GLU A 203 9.41 4.35 -2.19
CA GLU A 203 8.26 5.26 -2.09
C GLU A 203 8.29 6.38 -3.13
N ASP A 204 9.47 6.91 -3.47
CA ASP A 204 9.62 7.96 -4.49
C ASP A 204 9.40 7.42 -5.91
N ASP A 205 9.83 6.19 -6.19
CA ASP A 205 9.58 5.57 -7.49
C ASP A 205 8.09 5.28 -7.68
N LEU A 206 7.40 4.81 -6.64
CA LEU A 206 5.95 4.61 -6.70
C LEU A 206 5.21 5.92 -7.02
N VAL A 207 5.55 7.01 -6.35
CA VAL A 207 4.91 8.31 -6.59
C VAL A 207 5.19 8.81 -8.01
N ARG A 208 6.39 8.63 -8.53
CA ARG A 208 6.74 8.95 -9.93
C ARG A 208 5.95 8.10 -10.93
N ILE A 209 5.78 6.81 -10.65
CA ILE A 209 4.99 5.91 -11.48
C ILE A 209 3.52 6.35 -11.52
N ILE A 210 2.93 6.68 -10.36
CA ILE A 210 1.55 7.21 -10.27
C ILE A 210 1.39 8.45 -11.14
N TYR A 211 2.29 9.41 -11.00
CA TYR A 211 2.25 10.63 -11.80
C TYR A 211 2.38 10.35 -13.31
N LEU A 212 3.35 9.54 -13.72
CA LEU A 212 3.58 9.23 -15.13
C LEU A 212 2.39 8.46 -15.74
N ALA A 213 1.84 7.50 -15.02
CA ALA A 213 0.69 6.73 -15.48
C ALA A 213 -0.52 7.64 -15.77
N LEU A 214 -0.78 8.63 -14.89
CA LEU A 214 -1.87 9.59 -15.06
C LEU A 214 -1.58 10.63 -16.13
N ARG A 215 -0.36 11.20 -16.16
CA ARG A 215 0.08 12.17 -17.17
C ARG A 215 -0.04 11.59 -18.57
N ASP A 216 0.41 10.36 -18.75
CA ASP A 216 0.44 9.68 -20.05
C ASP A 216 -0.86 8.90 -20.32
N LYS A 217 -1.89 9.13 -19.48
CA LYS A 217 -3.25 8.59 -19.64
C LYS A 217 -3.26 7.08 -19.85
N LYS A 218 -2.44 6.35 -19.08
CA LYS A 218 -2.37 4.89 -19.17
C LYS A 218 -3.64 4.25 -18.64
N ASP A 219 -4.03 3.16 -19.27
CA ASP A 219 -5.17 2.35 -18.91
C ASP A 219 -4.71 0.91 -18.70
N GLY A 220 -5.31 0.21 -17.74
CA GLY A 220 -5.02 -1.18 -17.44
C GLY A 220 -4.28 -1.42 -16.13
N VAL A 221 -3.77 -2.65 -15.99
CA VAL A 221 -3.16 -3.15 -14.76
C VAL A 221 -1.64 -3.22 -14.92
N PHE A 222 -0.92 -2.80 -13.88
CA PHE A 222 0.54 -2.80 -13.86
C PHE A 222 1.08 -3.30 -12.52
N ASN A 223 1.96 -4.27 -12.58
CA ASN A 223 2.80 -4.65 -11.45
C ASN A 223 3.86 -3.57 -11.19
N VAL A 224 4.12 -3.28 -9.92
CA VAL A 224 5.08 -2.25 -9.50
C VAL A 224 6.05 -2.83 -8.47
N GLY A 225 7.19 -3.31 -8.93
CA GLY A 225 8.25 -3.91 -8.09
C GLY A 225 9.63 -3.44 -8.53
N GLY A 226 10.46 -3.04 -7.57
CA GLY A 226 11.86 -2.73 -7.84
C GLY A 226 12.63 -3.97 -8.30
N ASP A 227 13.73 -3.76 -9.01
CA ASP A 227 14.55 -4.84 -9.52
C ASP A 227 15.24 -5.62 -8.39
N GLY A 228 15.28 -6.94 -8.52
CA GLY A 228 15.91 -7.85 -7.56
C GLY A 228 15.07 -8.12 -6.32
N THR A 229 15.66 -8.83 -5.38
CA THR A 229 15.06 -9.25 -4.11
C THR A 229 16.08 -9.15 -2.97
N ILE A 230 15.62 -9.17 -1.73
CA ILE A 230 16.48 -9.14 -0.54
C ILE A 230 16.05 -10.23 0.46
N PRO A 231 16.97 -11.08 0.96
CA PRO A 231 16.67 -12.06 1.99
C PRO A 231 16.34 -11.41 3.34
N PHE A 232 15.46 -12.05 4.12
CA PHE A 232 15.12 -11.58 5.48
C PHE A 232 16.34 -11.48 6.40
N SER A 233 17.29 -12.40 6.29
CA SER A 233 18.54 -12.37 7.07
C SER A 233 19.36 -11.10 6.82
N GLU A 234 19.41 -10.66 5.58
CA GLU A 234 20.10 -9.43 5.21
C GLU A 234 19.36 -8.20 5.73
N MET A 235 18.03 -8.16 5.61
CA MET A 235 17.22 -7.07 6.16
C MET A 235 17.41 -6.89 7.66
N VAL A 236 17.35 -7.99 8.42
CA VAL A 236 17.57 -7.98 9.88
C VAL A 236 18.97 -7.49 10.22
N LYS A 237 20.00 -7.98 9.50
CA LYS A 237 21.40 -7.53 9.67
C LYS A 237 21.55 -6.02 9.38
N LYS A 238 20.97 -5.51 8.29
CA LYS A 238 21.03 -4.08 7.93
C LYS A 238 20.40 -3.19 9.00
N LEU A 239 19.38 -3.67 9.72
CA LEU A 239 18.73 -2.94 10.83
C LEU A 239 19.44 -3.13 12.19
N GLY A 240 20.50 -3.95 12.24
CA GLY A 240 21.27 -4.23 13.45
C GLY A 240 20.60 -5.21 14.41
N GLY A 241 19.67 -6.03 13.91
CA GLY A 241 19.00 -7.10 14.66
C GLY A 241 19.76 -8.42 14.60
N ILE A 242 19.29 -9.35 15.43
CA ILE A 242 19.74 -10.76 15.48
C ILE A 242 18.58 -11.64 15.03
N LEU A 243 18.81 -12.43 13.98
CA LEU A 243 17.83 -13.38 13.49
C LEU A 243 18.02 -14.73 14.20
N ILE A 244 16.93 -15.26 14.77
CA ILE A 244 16.88 -16.59 15.37
C ILE A 244 15.86 -17.42 14.58
N PRO A 245 16.31 -18.45 13.84
CA PRO A 245 15.40 -19.33 13.12
C PRO A 245 14.66 -20.25 14.09
N LEU A 246 13.36 -20.45 13.85
CA LEU A 246 12.50 -21.35 14.62
C LEU A 246 11.78 -22.34 13.70
N PRO A 247 11.43 -23.53 14.22
CA PRO A 247 10.51 -24.41 13.53
C PRO A 247 9.18 -23.69 13.24
N ASP A 248 8.70 -23.81 12.01
CA ASP A 248 7.52 -23.09 11.54
C ASP A 248 6.26 -23.32 12.41
N LYS A 249 6.03 -24.56 12.85
CA LYS A 249 4.91 -24.90 13.74
C LYS A 249 5.01 -24.18 15.09
N LEU A 250 6.23 -24.03 15.63
CA LEU A 250 6.47 -23.36 16.91
C LEU A 250 6.23 -21.83 16.76
N LEU A 251 6.77 -21.24 15.70
CA LEU A 251 6.53 -19.84 15.39
C LEU A 251 5.03 -19.54 15.23
N SER A 252 4.32 -20.37 14.45
CA SER A 252 2.89 -20.25 14.24
C SER A 252 2.08 -20.38 15.53
N PHE A 253 2.47 -21.31 16.40
CA PHE A 253 1.79 -21.50 17.70
C PHE A 253 1.93 -20.26 18.59
N PHE A 254 3.12 -19.73 18.77
CA PHE A 254 3.34 -18.54 19.59
C PHE A 254 2.70 -17.29 18.95
N ASN A 255 2.76 -17.17 17.64
CA ASN A 255 2.12 -16.06 16.93
C ASN A 255 0.59 -16.10 17.09
N ALA A 256 -0.03 -17.29 17.01
CA ALA A 256 -1.47 -17.44 17.21
C ALA A 256 -1.90 -17.03 18.62
N ILE A 257 -1.14 -17.42 19.65
CA ILE A 257 -1.41 -17.00 21.03
C ILE A 257 -1.27 -15.49 21.17
N ALA A 258 -0.15 -14.92 20.69
CA ALA A 258 0.10 -13.49 20.78
C ALA A 258 -0.99 -12.65 20.08
N TRP A 259 -1.41 -13.08 18.88
CA TRP A 259 -2.49 -12.43 18.13
C TRP A 259 -3.84 -12.55 18.85
N SER A 260 -4.22 -13.76 19.32
CA SER A 260 -5.49 -14.00 20.00
C SER A 260 -5.62 -13.23 21.30
N LEU A 261 -4.53 -13.11 22.06
CA LEU A 261 -4.47 -12.34 23.31
C LEU A 261 -4.21 -10.84 23.08
N ARG A 262 -4.19 -10.38 21.82
CA ARG A 262 -3.91 -8.99 21.44
C ARG A 262 -2.58 -8.47 22.01
N LEU A 263 -1.56 -9.31 22.13
CA LEU A 263 -0.22 -8.95 22.56
C LEU A 263 0.55 -8.29 21.40
N TRP A 264 0.10 -7.11 20.99
CA TRP A 264 0.59 -6.37 19.82
C TRP A 264 2.10 -6.11 19.85
N PHE A 265 2.72 -6.03 21.04
CA PHE A 265 4.17 -5.92 21.19
C PHE A 265 4.92 -7.20 20.78
N LEU A 266 4.26 -8.36 20.77
CA LEU A 266 4.81 -9.62 20.28
C LEU A 266 4.45 -9.87 18.81
N SER A 267 3.18 -9.70 18.44
CA SER A 267 2.70 -9.91 17.08
C SER A 267 1.61 -8.90 16.69
N GLU A 268 1.77 -8.34 15.51
CA GLU A 268 0.79 -7.46 14.87
C GLU A 268 0.11 -8.15 13.66
N PHE A 269 0.31 -9.47 13.48
CA PHE A 269 -0.21 -10.21 12.34
C PHE A 269 -0.95 -11.48 12.74
N PRO A 270 -2.06 -11.83 12.09
CA PRO A 270 -2.63 -13.16 12.17
C PRO A 270 -1.73 -14.18 11.46
N ASN A 271 -1.83 -15.46 11.86
CA ASN A 271 -1.01 -16.54 11.27
C ASN A 271 -1.04 -16.60 9.72
N PRO A 272 -2.19 -16.40 9.03
CA PRO A 272 -2.20 -16.42 7.57
C PRO A 272 -1.29 -15.38 6.92
N ALA A 273 -1.02 -14.26 7.58
CA ALA A 273 -0.08 -13.27 7.08
C ALA A 273 1.37 -13.78 7.03
N LEU A 274 1.73 -14.80 7.83
CA LEU A 274 3.05 -15.42 7.79
C LEU A 274 3.32 -16.12 6.43
N ASN A 275 2.30 -16.42 5.65
CA ASN A 275 2.47 -17.02 4.33
C ASN A 275 3.24 -16.08 3.36
N MET A 276 3.22 -14.78 3.61
CA MET A 276 4.00 -13.79 2.85
C MET A 276 5.53 -14.00 2.96
N ILE A 277 6.00 -14.64 4.04
CA ILE A 277 7.41 -14.96 4.22
C ILE A 277 7.75 -16.40 3.87
N ARG A 278 6.74 -17.25 3.65
CA ARG A 278 6.88 -18.68 3.38
C ARG A 278 6.82 -19.02 1.89
N TYR A 279 6.06 -18.27 1.12
CA TYR A 279 5.73 -18.61 -0.26
C TYR A 279 6.16 -17.51 -1.24
N PRO A 280 6.51 -17.87 -2.48
CA PRO A 280 6.94 -16.92 -3.48
C PRO A 280 5.80 -15.98 -3.90
N TRP A 281 6.12 -14.70 -4.10
CA TRP A 281 5.19 -13.69 -4.59
C TRP A 281 5.90 -12.45 -5.17
N VAL A 282 7.12 -12.67 -5.67
CA VAL A 282 7.87 -11.70 -6.46
C VAL A 282 7.12 -11.44 -7.77
N ILE A 283 7.02 -10.18 -8.16
CA ILE A 283 6.29 -9.73 -9.35
C ILE A 283 7.23 -9.25 -10.43
N ASP A 284 6.84 -9.47 -11.69
CA ASP A 284 7.48 -8.89 -12.87
C ASP A 284 6.89 -7.51 -13.15
N SER A 285 7.76 -6.52 -13.37
CA SER A 285 7.36 -5.14 -13.70
C SER A 285 7.75 -4.71 -15.12
N ASP A 286 8.10 -5.62 -15.98
CA ASP A 286 8.56 -5.32 -17.34
C ASP A 286 7.48 -4.67 -18.20
N LYS A 287 6.22 -5.02 -18.01
CA LYS A 287 5.09 -4.35 -18.66
C LYS A 287 5.07 -2.86 -18.34
N LEU A 288 5.19 -2.52 -17.06
CA LEU A 288 5.24 -1.13 -16.59
C LEU A 288 6.45 -0.40 -17.19
N LYS A 289 7.64 -0.99 -17.11
CA LYS A 289 8.88 -0.40 -17.67
C LYS A 289 8.71 -0.08 -19.15
N ARG A 290 8.24 -1.04 -19.94
CA ARG A 290 8.03 -0.84 -21.40
C ARG A 290 6.97 0.19 -21.71
N GLN A 291 5.81 0.13 -21.05
CA GLN A 291 4.68 0.98 -21.42
C GLN A 291 4.78 2.42 -20.90
N LEU A 292 5.44 2.64 -19.76
CA LEU A 292 5.68 3.98 -19.23
C LEU A 292 7.07 4.53 -19.58
N GLY A 293 7.94 3.74 -20.20
CA GLY A 293 9.34 4.13 -20.37
C GLY A 293 10.04 4.39 -19.03
N PHE A 294 9.65 3.65 -17.98
CA PHE A 294 10.07 3.91 -16.60
C PHE A 294 11.34 3.14 -16.26
N ASN A 295 12.31 3.84 -15.71
CA ASN A 295 13.47 3.26 -15.08
C ASN A 295 13.41 3.52 -13.57
N TYR A 296 13.47 2.46 -12.78
CA TYR A 296 13.55 2.54 -11.33
C TYR A 296 14.83 3.26 -10.92
N LYS A 297 14.70 4.19 -9.97
CA LYS A 297 15.87 4.86 -9.38
C LYS A 297 16.57 3.97 -8.36
N TYR A 298 15.81 3.07 -7.75
CA TYR A 298 16.29 2.18 -6.72
C TYR A 298 15.96 0.72 -7.08
N THR A 299 16.94 -0.16 -6.95
CA THR A 299 16.70 -1.60 -6.83
C THR A 299 16.04 -1.92 -5.50
N THR A 300 15.52 -3.14 -5.33
CA THR A 300 14.99 -3.62 -4.05
C THR A 300 15.99 -3.42 -2.90
N CYS A 301 17.26 -3.76 -3.10
CA CYS A 301 18.28 -3.62 -2.07
C CYS A 301 18.56 -2.15 -1.73
N GLU A 302 18.72 -1.27 -2.73
CA GLU A 302 18.96 0.15 -2.51
C GLU A 302 17.76 0.84 -1.83
N ALA A 303 16.53 0.45 -2.19
CA ALA A 303 15.33 0.96 -1.54
C ALA A 303 15.28 0.59 -0.05
N PHE A 304 15.68 -0.65 0.28
CA PHE A 304 15.77 -1.08 1.67
C PHE A 304 16.95 -0.44 2.41
N ASP A 305 18.07 -0.18 1.72
CA ASP A 305 19.24 0.50 2.30
C ASP A 305 18.92 1.94 2.70
N ASP A 306 18.19 2.69 1.88
CA ASP A 306 17.75 4.04 2.23
C ASP A 306 16.88 4.06 3.51
N TYR A 307 15.97 3.10 3.63
CA TYR A 307 15.21 2.91 4.88
C TYR A 307 16.11 2.55 6.07
N ALA A 308 17.03 1.61 5.91
CA ALA A 308 17.91 1.18 6.99
C ALA A 308 18.83 2.33 7.46
N ASP A 309 19.32 3.15 6.52
CA ASP A 309 20.11 4.34 6.82
C ASP A 309 19.30 5.39 7.57
N PHE A 310 18.05 5.61 7.18
CA PHE A 310 17.14 6.49 7.90
C PHE A 310 16.94 6.03 9.35
N VAL A 311 16.67 4.73 9.56
CA VAL A 311 16.50 4.15 10.90
C VAL A 311 17.78 4.32 11.75
N ARG A 312 18.96 4.07 11.16
CA ARG A 312 20.25 4.22 11.85
C ARG A 312 20.52 5.66 12.27
N ARG A 313 20.29 6.63 11.39
CA ARG A 313 20.44 8.07 11.68
C ARG A 313 19.51 8.51 12.81
N ARG A 314 18.29 8.00 12.83
CA ARG A 314 17.29 8.29 13.87
C ARG A 314 17.70 7.75 15.25
N LYS A 315 18.19 6.50 15.29
CA LYS A 315 18.73 5.89 16.52
C LYS A 315 19.95 6.65 17.05
N GLY A 316 20.83 7.12 16.16
CA GLY A 316 22.04 7.88 16.53
C GLY A 316 21.75 9.28 17.10
N LYS A 317 20.67 9.91 16.70
CA LYS A 317 20.29 11.26 17.15
C LYS A 317 19.56 11.31 18.51
N ARG A 318 19.28 10.18 19.17
CA ARG A 318 18.49 10.09 20.41
C ARG A 318 17.18 10.91 20.39
N GLU A 319 16.61 11.17 19.24
CA GLU A 319 15.31 11.81 19.12
C GLU A 319 14.25 10.80 19.56
N SER A 320 13.45 11.18 20.56
CA SER A 320 12.26 10.43 20.98
C SER A 320 11.44 10.06 19.75
N PRO A 321 10.91 8.83 19.63
CA PRO A 321 10.05 8.48 18.53
C PRO A 321 8.84 9.42 18.59
N ILE A 322 8.74 10.33 17.64
CA ILE A 322 7.46 10.96 17.34
C ILE A 322 6.57 9.81 16.94
N ARG A 323 5.68 9.40 17.84
CA ARG A 323 4.60 8.47 17.50
C ARG A 323 3.85 9.11 16.34
N GLN A 324 4.16 8.68 15.14
CA GLN A 324 3.28 8.90 14.00
C GLN A 324 2.04 8.05 14.31
N ASN A 325 1.04 8.65 14.96
CA ASN A 325 -0.29 8.10 15.03
C ASN A 325 -0.79 7.99 13.59
N GLN A 326 -0.49 6.88 12.93
CA GLN A 326 -1.27 6.45 11.80
C GLN A 326 -2.68 6.18 12.37
N GLY A 327 -3.69 6.78 11.77
CA GLY A 327 -5.08 6.83 12.25
C GLY A 327 -5.84 5.52 12.44
N VAL A 328 -5.16 4.52 12.93
CA VAL A 328 -5.72 3.21 13.33
C VAL A 328 -6.32 3.26 14.74
N SER A 329 -6.03 4.30 15.52
CA SER A 329 -6.49 4.41 16.91
C SER A 329 -8.01 4.44 17.05
N PHE A 330 -8.76 4.84 16.03
CA PHE A 330 -10.23 4.91 16.11
C PHE A 330 -10.95 3.59 15.83
N TYR A 331 -10.26 2.59 15.28
CA TYR A 331 -10.87 1.31 14.94
C TYR A 331 -10.47 0.15 15.87
N LEU A 332 -9.57 0.41 16.85
CA LEU A 332 -9.10 -0.64 17.77
C LEU A 332 -10.01 -0.84 19.00
N ASP A 333 -10.89 0.13 19.29
CA ASP A 333 -11.75 0.12 20.51
C ASP A 333 -13.25 -0.16 20.22
N SER A 334 -13.61 -0.58 19.00
CA SER A 334 -14.99 -0.95 18.65
C SER A 334 -15.16 -2.41 18.28
#